data_4b06fe7ffda9fdf1adcafd46e2b1c484
#
_entry.id   4b06fe7ffda9fdf1adcafd46e2b1c484
#
_cell.length_a   1.000
_cell.length_b   1.000
_cell.length_c   1.000
_cell.angle_alpha   90.00
_cell.angle_beta   90.00
_cell.angle_gamma   90.00
#
_symmetry.space_group_name_H-M   'P 1'
#
loop_
_entity.id
_entity.type
_entity.pdbx_description
1 polymer ?
#
loop_
_entity_poly.entity_id
_entity_poly.type
_entity_poly.pdbx_seq_one_letter_code
_entity_poly.pdbx_strand_id
1 'polypeptide(L)'
;TAKFYGTEKNKVTISSKEELDAIVKEVENADYSVADIKKGERTKKAPVPFTTSTLQQEASKALNFATAKTMRIAQQLYEGVDIKGSGTVGLITYLRTDSTRISEEADAAARTYISEQYGLDYVSQTEKAIKNGQKIQDAHEAIRPTDIARTPVLVKESLTRDQFRLYQLIWRRFAASRMAPARYETTSVKIGAGEYVFTVAASKVAFDGFMSVYTEEGDDKKGNVLSQSLEKGMEL
;
A
#
# COMPACT_ATOMS: atom_id res chain seq x y z
N THR A 1 -10.91 15.76 14.70
CA THR A 1 -10.69 17.20 14.39
C THR A 1 -11.13 17.45 12.96
N ALA A 2 -12.01 18.42 12.73
CA ALA A 2 -12.42 18.91 11.41
C ALA A 2 -11.45 20.00 10.94
N LYS A 3 -11.29 20.12 9.63
CA LYS A 3 -10.46 21.16 9.00
C LYS A 3 -11.34 22.23 8.38
N PHE A 4 -10.96 23.48 8.53
CA PHE A 4 -11.60 24.60 7.84
C PHE A 4 -11.56 24.39 6.32
N TYR A 5 -12.68 24.61 5.67
CA TYR A 5 -12.81 24.49 4.23
C TYR A 5 -12.99 25.84 3.54
N GLY A 6 -13.82 26.69 4.13
CA GLY A 6 -14.21 27.97 3.59
C GLY A 6 -15.70 28.22 3.78
N THR A 7 -16.40 28.60 2.74
CA THR A 7 -17.85 28.76 2.73
C THR A 7 -18.51 27.55 2.03
N GLU A 8 -19.83 27.47 2.07
CA GLU A 8 -20.58 26.41 1.38
C GLU A 8 -20.26 26.34 -0.13
N LYS A 9 -20.02 27.48 -0.75
CA LYS A 9 -19.82 27.61 -2.20
C LYS A 9 -18.35 27.54 -2.62
N ASN A 10 -17.45 28.06 -1.78
CA ASN A 10 -16.06 28.27 -2.14
C ASN A 10 -15.09 27.78 -1.08
N LYS A 11 -13.99 27.17 -1.53
CA LYS A 11 -12.84 26.93 -0.69
C LYS A 11 -12.13 28.27 -0.43
N VAL A 12 -11.86 28.59 0.84
CA VAL A 12 -11.17 29.82 1.26
C VAL A 12 -9.76 29.44 1.73
N THR A 13 -8.78 30.20 1.26
CA THR A 13 -7.41 30.14 1.77
C THR A 13 -7.18 31.39 2.60
N ILE A 14 -6.91 31.21 3.88
CA ILE A 14 -6.66 32.34 4.81
C ILE A 14 -5.27 32.87 4.51
N SER A 15 -5.19 34.18 4.21
CA SER A 15 -3.96 34.82 3.76
C SER A 15 -3.41 35.86 4.77
N SER A 16 -4.22 36.27 5.73
CA SER A 16 -3.81 37.24 6.74
C SER A 16 -4.31 36.86 8.14
N LYS A 17 -3.71 37.50 9.16
CA LYS A 17 -4.14 37.32 10.56
C LYS A 17 -5.50 37.96 10.80
N GLU A 18 -5.75 39.09 10.22
CA GLU A 18 -7.02 39.82 10.32
C GLU A 18 -8.18 39.03 9.79
N GLU A 19 -7.98 38.35 8.66
CA GLU A 19 -8.95 37.40 8.05
C GLU A 19 -9.19 36.20 8.98
N LEU A 20 -8.12 35.60 9.54
CA LEU A 20 -8.23 34.52 10.51
C LEU A 20 -9.03 34.93 11.75
N ASP A 21 -8.68 36.10 12.35
CA ASP A 21 -9.33 36.59 13.58
C ASP A 21 -10.83 36.88 13.34
N ALA A 22 -11.19 37.40 12.17
CA ALA A 22 -12.60 37.60 11.80
C ALA A 22 -13.37 36.28 11.70
N ILE A 23 -12.80 35.24 11.01
CA ILE A 23 -13.38 33.94 10.91
C ILE A 23 -13.54 33.29 12.29
N VAL A 24 -12.50 33.31 13.11
CA VAL A 24 -12.52 32.72 14.45
C VAL A 24 -13.64 33.33 15.29
N LYS A 25 -13.74 34.69 15.31
CA LYS A 25 -14.80 35.37 16.05
C LYS A 25 -16.21 34.97 15.65
N GLU A 26 -16.42 34.72 14.37
CA GLU A 26 -17.73 34.28 13.87
C GLU A 26 -18.01 32.82 14.26
N VAL A 27 -17.06 31.90 14.04
CA VAL A 27 -17.28 30.49 14.32
C VAL A 27 -17.33 30.15 15.80
N GLU A 28 -16.67 30.91 16.67
CA GLU A 28 -16.74 30.73 18.13
C GLU A 28 -18.14 30.97 18.72
N ASN A 29 -18.96 31.78 18.03
CA ASN A 29 -20.32 32.12 18.46
C ASN A 29 -21.39 31.41 17.60
N ALA A 30 -20.99 30.57 16.67
CA ALA A 30 -21.91 29.86 15.76
C ALA A 30 -22.35 28.53 16.36
N ASP A 31 -23.59 28.15 16.04
CA ASP A 31 -24.08 26.79 16.25
C ASP A 31 -23.48 25.86 15.20
N TYR A 32 -22.93 24.75 15.65
CA TYR A 32 -22.33 23.75 14.77
C TYR A 32 -23.32 22.66 14.43
N SER A 33 -23.50 22.39 13.16
CA SER A 33 -24.37 21.29 12.71
C SER A 33 -23.79 20.52 11.55
N VAL A 34 -24.20 19.26 11.40
CA VAL A 34 -23.81 18.43 10.28
C VAL A 34 -24.59 18.86 9.03
N ALA A 35 -23.96 19.60 8.14
CA ALA A 35 -24.56 20.14 6.92
C ALA A 35 -24.76 19.04 5.84
N ASP A 36 -23.76 18.16 5.67
CA ASP A 36 -23.82 17.11 4.65
C ASP A 36 -22.92 15.92 5.01
N ILE A 37 -23.33 14.71 4.60
CA ILE A 37 -22.56 13.48 4.75
C ILE A 37 -22.52 12.78 3.39
N LYS A 38 -21.31 12.58 2.87
CA LYS A 38 -21.08 11.81 1.63
C LYS A 38 -20.38 10.52 1.97
N LYS A 39 -20.99 9.40 1.61
CA LYS A 39 -20.40 8.07 1.66
C LYS A 39 -19.89 7.71 0.27
N GLY A 40 -18.75 7.04 0.22
CA GLY A 40 -18.13 6.60 -1.03
C GLY A 40 -17.18 5.44 -0.79
N GLU A 41 -16.53 5.03 -1.84
CA GLU A 41 -15.53 3.97 -1.80
C GLU A 41 -14.21 4.47 -2.39
N ARG A 42 -13.10 3.94 -1.87
CA ARG A 42 -11.76 4.19 -2.39
C ARG A 42 -11.02 2.86 -2.51
N THR A 43 -10.37 2.67 -3.63
CA THR A 43 -9.53 1.51 -3.89
C THR A 43 -8.06 1.88 -3.82
N LYS A 44 -7.26 1.10 -3.09
CA LYS A 44 -5.80 1.17 -3.09
C LYS A 44 -5.25 -0.02 -3.88
N LYS A 45 -4.56 0.27 -4.99
CA LYS A 45 -3.97 -0.76 -5.84
C LYS A 45 -2.77 -1.42 -5.16
N ALA A 46 -2.58 -2.72 -5.43
CA ALA A 46 -1.38 -3.43 -5.03
C ALA A 46 -0.12 -2.83 -5.69
N PRO A 47 1.01 -2.80 -4.98
CA PRO A 47 2.27 -2.34 -5.55
C PRO A 47 2.79 -3.32 -6.60
N VAL A 48 3.56 -2.82 -7.56
CA VAL A 48 4.26 -3.67 -8.54
C VAL A 48 5.46 -4.38 -7.90
N PRO A 49 5.95 -5.50 -8.49
CA PRO A 49 7.17 -6.17 -8.04
C PRO A 49 8.37 -5.23 -8.08
N PHE A 50 9.43 -5.59 -7.35
CA PHE A 50 10.63 -4.76 -7.26
C PHE A 50 11.45 -4.73 -8.56
N THR A 51 11.92 -3.53 -8.88
CA THR A 51 13.12 -3.28 -9.68
C THR A 51 14.32 -3.08 -8.74
N THR A 52 15.54 -2.98 -9.28
CA THR A 52 16.74 -2.67 -8.47
C THR A 52 16.55 -1.40 -7.65
N SER A 53 16.11 -0.32 -8.29
CA SER A 53 15.95 0.99 -7.65
C SER A 53 14.88 0.99 -6.56
N THR A 54 13.73 0.37 -6.82
CA THR A 54 12.65 0.31 -5.84
C THR A 54 12.96 -0.62 -4.66
N LEU A 55 13.71 -1.71 -4.89
CA LEU A 55 14.21 -2.56 -3.81
C LEU A 55 15.17 -1.79 -2.89
N GLN A 56 16.10 -1.04 -3.45
CA GLN A 56 17.05 -0.22 -2.68
C GLN A 56 16.34 0.83 -1.83
N GLN A 57 15.36 1.54 -2.40
CA GLN A 57 14.56 2.55 -1.70
C GLN A 57 13.77 1.93 -0.54
N GLU A 58 13.07 0.83 -0.80
CA GLU A 58 12.23 0.21 0.21
C GLU A 58 13.07 -0.49 1.30
N ALA A 59 14.19 -1.12 0.94
CA ALA A 59 15.11 -1.69 1.92
C ALA A 59 15.76 -0.63 2.82
N SER A 60 16.05 0.56 2.26
CA SER A 60 16.51 1.70 3.06
C SER A 60 15.45 2.16 4.05
N LYS A 61 14.22 2.32 3.59
CA LYS A 61 13.10 2.81 4.37
C LYS A 61 12.64 1.83 5.45
N ALA A 62 12.34 0.58 5.06
CA ALA A 62 11.74 -0.41 5.94
C ALA A 62 12.75 -1.21 6.78
N LEU A 63 13.98 -1.38 6.29
CA LEU A 63 15.02 -2.20 6.92
C LEU A 63 16.20 -1.39 7.46
N ASN A 64 16.29 -0.12 7.10
CA ASN A 64 17.44 0.75 7.35
C ASN A 64 18.74 0.18 6.76
N PHE A 65 18.66 -0.34 5.53
CA PHE A 65 19.81 -0.88 4.82
C PHE A 65 20.38 0.14 3.83
N ALA A 66 21.69 0.38 3.90
CA ALA A 66 22.39 1.13 2.86
C ALA A 66 22.32 0.39 1.52
N THR A 67 22.33 1.12 0.41
CA THR A 67 22.24 0.58 -0.96
C THR A 67 23.28 -0.52 -1.21
N ALA A 68 24.54 -0.31 -0.83
CA ALA A 68 25.60 -1.31 -0.99
C ALA A 68 25.33 -2.60 -0.19
N LYS A 69 24.78 -2.47 1.03
CA LYS A 69 24.40 -3.62 1.86
C LYS A 69 23.24 -4.38 1.22
N THR A 70 22.22 -3.68 0.74
CA THR A 70 21.06 -4.27 0.05
C THR A 70 21.52 -5.10 -1.16
N MET A 71 22.36 -4.53 -2.01
CA MET A 71 22.83 -5.22 -3.22
C MET A 71 23.72 -6.41 -2.91
N ARG A 72 24.58 -6.33 -1.90
CA ARG A 72 25.41 -7.46 -1.47
C ARG A 72 24.57 -8.63 -0.95
N ILE A 73 23.55 -8.36 -0.14
CA ILE A 73 22.66 -9.41 0.37
C ILE A 73 21.79 -9.97 -0.75
N ALA A 74 21.27 -9.14 -1.64
CA ALA A 74 20.54 -9.58 -2.81
C ALA A 74 21.39 -10.49 -3.71
N GLN A 75 22.67 -10.18 -3.90
CA GLN A 75 23.60 -11.02 -4.63
C GLN A 75 23.74 -12.41 -3.98
N GLN A 76 23.87 -12.48 -2.66
CA GLN A 76 23.94 -13.76 -1.94
C GLN A 76 22.65 -14.57 -2.11
N LEU A 77 21.48 -13.94 -2.03
CA LEU A 77 20.19 -14.61 -2.22
C LEU A 77 20.01 -15.11 -3.66
N TYR A 78 20.56 -14.41 -4.64
CA TYR A 78 20.52 -14.79 -6.04
C TYR A 78 21.51 -15.94 -6.35
N GLU A 79 22.77 -15.83 -5.92
CA GLU A 79 23.81 -16.84 -6.18
C GLU A 79 23.50 -18.18 -5.49
N GLY A 80 22.81 -18.12 -4.38
CA GLY A 80 22.33 -19.28 -3.64
C GLY A 80 22.75 -19.29 -2.18
N VAL A 81 21.84 -19.82 -1.37
CA VAL A 81 22.04 -20.08 0.06
C VAL A 81 21.77 -21.56 0.30
N ASP A 82 22.48 -22.13 1.27
CA ASP A 82 22.27 -23.52 1.64
C ASP A 82 20.98 -23.65 2.45
N ILE A 83 19.97 -24.27 1.83
CA ILE A 83 18.65 -24.48 2.43
C ILE A 83 18.56 -25.92 2.94
N LYS A 84 18.32 -26.05 4.23
CA LYS A 84 18.19 -27.35 4.90
C LYS A 84 17.25 -28.28 4.14
N GLY A 85 17.78 -29.43 3.69
CA GLY A 85 17.01 -30.42 2.92
C GLY A 85 16.84 -30.14 1.42
N SER A 86 17.36 -29.01 0.90
CA SER A 86 17.28 -28.63 -0.52
C SER A 86 18.64 -28.31 -1.16
N GLY A 87 19.73 -28.28 -0.35
CA GLY A 87 21.04 -27.85 -0.84
C GLY A 87 21.11 -26.36 -1.15
N THR A 88 22.09 -25.96 -1.98
CA THR A 88 22.28 -24.57 -2.37
C THR A 88 21.23 -24.13 -3.39
N VAL A 89 20.43 -23.13 -3.05
CA VAL A 89 19.30 -22.62 -3.84
C VAL A 89 19.36 -21.13 -4.00
N GLY A 90 19.26 -20.64 -5.24
CA GLY A 90 18.98 -19.24 -5.54
C GLY A 90 17.55 -18.89 -5.17
N LEU A 91 17.37 -18.00 -4.20
CA LEU A 91 16.06 -17.67 -3.63
C LEU A 91 15.34 -16.56 -4.37
N ILE A 92 16.05 -15.73 -5.15
CA ILE A 92 15.47 -14.63 -5.91
C ILE A 92 15.95 -14.65 -7.36
N THR A 93 15.19 -14.00 -8.24
CA THR A 93 15.56 -13.73 -9.63
C THR A 93 16.71 -12.72 -9.71
N TYR A 94 17.25 -12.51 -10.91
CA TYR A 94 18.36 -11.59 -11.13
C TYR A 94 18.07 -10.19 -10.59
N LEU A 95 19.01 -9.65 -9.82
CA LEU A 95 18.81 -8.46 -8.98
C LEU A 95 19.08 -7.13 -9.70
N ARG A 96 19.66 -7.15 -10.89
CA ARG A 96 19.94 -5.93 -11.68
C ARG A 96 18.94 -5.85 -12.81
N THR A 97 17.82 -5.21 -12.56
CA THR A 97 16.70 -5.08 -13.50
C THR A 97 15.91 -3.80 -13.24
N ASP A 98 15.41 -3.21 -14.30
CA ASP A 98 14.43 -2.12 -14.30
C ASP A 98 13.02 -2.61 -14.69
N SER A 99 12.89 -3.90 -15.01
CA SER A 99 11.64 -4.55 -15.37
C SER A 99 10.77 -4.86 -14.16
N THR A 100 9.45 -4.67 -14.32
CA THR A 100 8.43 -5.16 -13.39
C THR A 100 7.67 -6.37 -13.94
N ARG A 101 8.15 -6.92 -15.07
CA ARG A 101 7.54 -8.09 -15.72
C ARG A 101 7.71 -9.34 -14.86
N ILE A 102 6.77 -10.24 -14.96
CA ILE A 102 6.78 -11.55 -14.31
C ILE A 102 6.46 -12.58 -15.39
N SER A 103 7.12 -13.75 -15.36
CA SER A 103 6.80 -14.86 -16.24
C SER A 103 5.39 -15.38 -15.97
N GLU A 104 4.76 -15.95 -16.98
CA GLU A 104 3.43 -16.55 -16.87
C GLU A 104 3.40 -17.68 -15.83
N GLU A 105 4.46 -18.48 -15.77
CA GLU A 105 4.61 -19.54 -14.79
C GLU A 105 4.62 -19.00 -13.34
N ALA A 106 5.40 -17.97 -13.08
CA ALA A 106 5.46 -17.35 -11.75
C ALA A 106 4.15 -16.63 -11.37
N ASP A 107 3.45 -16.03 -12.35
CA ASP A 107 2.13 -15.44 -12.12
C ASP A 107 1.11 -16.52 -11.76
N ALA A 108 1.07 -17.63 -12.51
CA ALA A 108 0.16 -18.74 -12.25
C ALA A 108 0.42 -19.38 -10.88
N ALA A 109 1.69 -19.66 -10.55
CA ALA A 109 2.08 -20.19 -9.25
C ALA A 109 1.68 -19.28 -8.09
N ALA A 110 1.87 -17.96 -8.26
CA ALA A 110 1.49 -16.98 -7.24
C ALA A 110 -0.03 -16.89 -7.05
N ARG A 111 -0.82 -16.94 -8.13
CA ARG A 111 -2.29 -16.95 -8.06
C ARG A 111 -2.82 -18.19 -7.37
N THR A 112 -2.25 -19.37 -7.69
CA THR A 112 -2.60 -20.62 -7.02
C THR A 112 -2.30 -20.54 -5.53
N TYR A 113 -1.08 -20.11 -5.15
CA TYR A 113 -0.68 -19.93 -3.77
C TYR A 113 -1.62 -18.98 -3.00
N ILE A 114 -1.93 -17.82 -3.60
CA ILE A 114 -2.81 -16.83 -2.97
C ILE A 114 -4.22 -17.39 -2.79
N SER A 115 -4.75 -18.07 -3.79
CA SER A 115 -6.07 -18.71 -3.72
C SER A 115 -6.15 -19.74 -2.59
N GLU A 116 -5.12 -20.57 -2.43
CA GLU A 116 -5.07 -21.62 -1.41
C GLU A 116 -4.88 -21.07 0.00
N GLN A 117 -4.06 -20.01 0.17
CA GLN A 117 -3.71 -19.48 1.48
C GLN A 117 -4.65 -18.39 1.99
N TYR A 118 -5.26 -17.61 1.09
CA TYR A 118 -6.07 -16.42 1.43
C TYR A 118 -7.49 -16.50 0.88
N GLY A 119 -7.74 -17.34 -0.13
CA GLY A 119 -9.01 -17.45 -0.82
C GLY A 119 -9.05 -16.72 -2.16
N LEU A 120 -10.03 -17.07 -2.98
CA LEU A 120 -10.19 -16.55 -4.36
C LEU A 120 -10.39 -15.04 -4.42
N ASP A 121 -11.05 -14.44 -3.42
CA ASP A 121 -11.30 -13.00 -3.36
C ASP A 121 -10.01 -12.19 -3.25
N TYR A 122 -8.94 -12.80 -2.75
CA TYR A 122 -7.63 -12.17 -2.63
C TYR A 122 -6.80 -12.25 -3.91
N VAL A 123 -7.20 -13.03 -4.90
CA VAL A 123 -6.51 -13.11 -6.19
C VAL A 123 -6.88 -11.87 -7.03
N SER A 124 -5.87 -11.17 -7.55
CA SER A 124 -6.11 -10.02 -8.43
C SER A 124 -6.91 -10.45 -9.66
N GLN A 125 -8.06 -9.82 -9.88
CA GLN A 125 -8.89 -10.00 -11.08
C GLN A 125 -8.32 -9.25 -12.30
N THR A 126 -7.35 -8.38 -12.08
CA THR A 126 -6.73 -7.63 -13.17
C THR A 126 -5.83 -8.59 -13.96
N GLU A 127 -6.36 -9.16 -15.02
CA GLU A 127 -5.51 -9.60 -16.10
C GLU A 127 -4.68 -8.39 -16.51
N LYS A 128 -3.36 -8.45 -16.35
CA LYS A 128 -2.52 -7.46 -17.01
C LYS A 128 -2.84 -7.63 -18.49
N ALA A 129 -3.57 -6.66 -19.05
CA ALA A 129 -3.61 -6.50 -20.47
C ALA A 129 -2.15 -6.48 -20.92
N ILE A 130 -1.67 -7.60 -21.46
CA ILE A 130 -0.51 -7.62 -22.32
C ILE A 130 -0.92 -6.65 -23.41
N LYS A 131 -0.32 -5.44 -23.39
CA LYS A 131 -0.54 -4.47 -24.47
C LYS A 131 -0.07 -5.17 -25.73
N ASN A 132 -1.01 -5.77 -26.43
CA ASN A 132 -0.79 -6.36 -27.73
C ASN A 132 -0.16 -5.25 -28.61
N GLY A 133 1.08 -5.42 -28.99
CA GLY A 133 1.74 -4.56 -29.95
C GLY A 133 3.13 -4.05 -29.64
N GLN A 134 3.61 -4.08 -28.41
CA GLN A 134 5.03 -3.89 -28.17
C GLN A 134 5.69 -5.26 -28.02
N LYS A 135 6.52 -5.65 -29.00
CA LYS A 135 7.56 -6.66 -28.77
C LYS A 135 8.46 -6.11 -27.68
N ILE A 136 8.14 -6.47 -26.43
CA ILE A 136 8.99 -6.13 -25.31
C ILE A 136 10.20 -7.05 -25.43
N GLN A 137 11.28 -6.50 -25.94
CA GLN A 137 12.59 -7.13 -26.08
C GLN A 137 13.31 -7.18 -24.71
N ASP A 138 12.56 -7.06 -23.63
CA ASP A 138 13.07 -7.09 -22.28
C ASP A 138 13.11 -8.53 -21.78
N ALA A 139 14.29 -9.13 -21.86
CA ALA A 139 14.56 -10.48 -21.40
C ALA A 139 14.54 -10.59 -19.87
N HIS A 140 14.54 -9.46 -19.14
CA HIS A 140 14.64 -9.42 -17.70
C HIS A 140 13.27 -9.44 -17.03
N GLU A 141 13.21 -10.12 -15.91
CA GLU A 141 12.07 -10.10 -14.99
C GLU A 141 12.31 -9.15 -13.82
N ALA A 142 11.22 -8.86 -13.07
CA ALA A 142 11.30 -8.21 -11.78
C ALA A 142 12.07 -9.05 -10.75
N ILE A 143 12.53 -8.41 -9.69
CA ILE A 143 13.09 -9.09 -8.52
C ILE A 143 11.94 -9.74 -7.75
N ARG A 144 11.96 -11.07 -7.68
CA ARG A 144 10.94 -11.88 -7.02
C ARG A 144 11.55 -13.16 -6.43
N PRO A 145 10.87 -13.87 -5.53
CA PRO A 145 11.30 -15.22 -5.16
C PRO A 145 11.28 -16.13 -6.39
N THR A 146 12.23 -17.04 -6.48
CA THR A 146 12.28 -18.06 -7.53
C THR A 146 11.10 -19.03 -7.41
N ASP A 147 10.65 -19.27 -6.18
CA ASP A 147 9.52 -20.12 -5.83
C ASP A 147 8.70 -19.48 -4.71
N ILE A 148 7.44 -19.15 -4.97
CA ILE A 148 6.55 -18.53 -3.97
C ILE A 148 6.23 -19.45 -2.80
N ALA A 149 6.25 -20.75 -3.01
CA ALA A 149 6.00 -21.75 -1.96
C ALA A 149 7.13 -21.77 -0.91
N ARG A 150 8.31 -21.26 -1.23
CA ARG A 150 9.40 -21.06 -0.28
C ARG A 150 9.13 -19.79 0.56
N THR A 151 8.14 -19.88 1.41
CA THR A 151 7.77 -18.76 2.29
C THR A 151 8.94 -18.35 3.20
N PRO A 152 8.98 -17.08 3.64
CA PRO A 152 10.01 -16.62 4.56
C PRO A 152 10.13 -17.48 5.82
N VAL A 153 9.00 -18.02 6.31
CA VAL A 153 8.97 -18.88 7.51
C VAL A 153 9.75 -20.17 7.26
N LEU A 154 9.57 -20.79 6.10
CA LEU A 154 10.22 -22.07 5.77
C LEU A 154 11.75 -21.96 5.61
N VAL A 155 12.24 -20.82 5.11
CA VAL A 155 13.69 -20.63 4.88
C VAL A 155 14.40 -19.90 6.01
N LYS A 156 13.69 -19.49 7.04
CA LYS A 156 14.20 -18.63 8.12
C LYS A 156 15.45 -19.18 8.78
N GLU A 157 15.45 -20.46 9.12
CA GLU A 157 16.56 -21.10 9.84
C GLU A 157 17.84 -21.26 9.00
N SER A 158 17.70 -21.21 7.67
CA SER A 158 18.81 -21.30 6.72
C SER A 158 19.43 -19.95 6.38
N LEU A 159 18.81 -18.84 6.83
CA LEU A 159 19.21 -17.49 6.48
C LEU A 159 19.80 -16.73 7.65
N THR A 160 20.80 -15.89 7.37
CA THR A 160 21.21 -14.87 8.34
C THR A 160 20.06 -13.88 8.56
N ARG A 161 20.09 -13.15 9.68
CA ARG A 161 19.06 -12.14 10.01
C ARG A 161 18.82 -11.15 8.88
N ASP A 162 19.88 -10.65 8.25
CA ASP A 162 19.77 -9.65 7.19
C ASP A 162 19.26 -10.27 5.88
N GLN A 163 19.71 -11.47 5.53
CA GLN A 163 19.19 -12.23 4.38
C GLN A 163 17.68 -12.51 4.54
N PHE A 164 17.28 -12.95 5.73
CA PHE A 164 15.87 -13.20 6.04
C PHE A 164 15.02 -11.94 5.88
N ARG A 165 15.45 -10.80 6.43
CA ARG A 165 14.71 -9.55 6.35
C ARG A 165 14.55 -9.08 4.89
N LEU A 166 15.60 -9.17 4.09
CA LEU A 166 15.55 -8.76 2.68
C LEU A 166 14.70 -9.74 1.85
N TYR A 167 14.86 -11.04 2.07
CA TYR A 167 14.05 -12.06 1.40
C TYR A 167 12.56 -11.90 1.74
N GLN A 168 12.23 -11.68 3.01
CA GLN A 168 10.86 -11.44 3.45
C GLN A 168 10.25 -10.20 2.78
N LEU A 169 11.02 -9.14 2.62
CA LEU A 169 10.57 -7.92 1.93
C LEU A 169 10.26 -8.21 0.46
N ILE A 170 11.15 -8.91 -0.25
CA ILE A 170 10.99 -9.28 -1.66
C ILE A 170 9.79 -10.23 -1.84
N TRP A 171 9.69 -11.25 -1.00
CA TRP A 171 8.62 -12.24 -1.05
C TRP A 171 7.25 -11.59 -0.85
N ARG A 172 7.11 -10.78 0.21
CA ARG A 172 5.86 -10.09 0.53
C ARG A 172 5.42 -9.12 -0.57
N ARG A 173 6.37 -8.38 -1.14
CA ARG A 173 6.09 -7.46 -2.25
C ARG A 173 5.61 -8.21 -3.49
N PHE A 174 6.23 -9.33 -3.81
CA PHE A 174 5.83 -10.16 -4.94
C PHE A 174 4.43 -10.75 -4.73
N ALA A 175 4.17 -11.39 -3.59
CA ALA A 175 2.86 -11.92 -3.27
C ALA A 175 1.78 -10.83 -3.36
N ALA A 176 1.99 -9.70 -2.69
CA ALA A 176 1.08 -8.55 -2.72
C ALA A 176 0.79 -8.06 -4.13
N SER A 177 1.78 -8.05 -5.02
CA SER A 177 1.63 -7.60 -6.41
C SER A 177 0.66 -8.45 -7.24
N ARG A 178 0.34 -9.66 -6.79
CA ARG A 178 -0.60 -10.60 -7.41
C ARG A 178 -1.95 -10.65 -6.69
N MET A 179 -2.08 -9.92 -5.58
CA MET A 179 -3.31 -9.88 -4.77
C MET A 179 -4.26 -8.78 -5.23
N ALA A 180 -5.51 -8.94 -4.84
CA ALA A 180 -6.57 -7.97 -5.07
C ALA A 180 -6.28 -6.64 -4.36
N PRO A 181 -6.74 -5.51 -4.92
CA PRO A 181 -6.58 -4.20 -4.29
C PRO A 181 -7.35 -4.12 -2.96
N ALA A 182 -6.86 -3.30 -2.04
CA ALA A 182 -7.58 -2.97 -0.83
C ALA A 182 -8.73 -2.01 -1.13
N ARG A 183 -9.87 -2.19 -0.46
CA ARG A 183 -11.07 -1.34 -0.58
C ARG A 183 -11.37 -0.67 0.74
N TYR A 184 -11.72 0.60 0.66
CA TYR A 184 -12.08 1.43 1.80
C TYR A 184 -13.47 2.02 1.60
N GLU A 185 -14.29 1.94 2.62
CA GLU A 185 -15.46 2.81 2.76
C GLU A 185 -14.99 4.18 3.24
N THR A 186 -15.42 5.23 2.58
CA THR A 186 -15.05 6.61 2.92
C THR A 186 -16.28 7.38 3.34
N THR A 187 -16.14 8.21 4.37
CA THR A 187 -17.18 9.13 4.82
C THR A 187 -16.59 10.52 4.87
N SER A 188 -17.16 11.45 4.13
CA SER A 188 -16.82 12.87 4.19
C SER A 188 -18.00 13.61 4.79
N VAL A 189 -17.74 14.34 5.88
CA VAL A 189 -18.74 15.12 6.60
C VAL A 189 -18.41 16.60 6.44
N LYS A 190 -19.42 17.39 6.08
CA LYS A 190 -19.39 18.85 6.15
C LYS A 190 -20.10 19.31 7.40
N ILE A 191 -19.45 20.18 8.16
CA ILE A 191 -19.97 20.78 9.38
C ILE A 191 -20.11 22.26 9.10
N GLY A 192 -21.34 22.76 9.22
CA GLY A 192 -21.64 24.20 9.12
C GLY A 192 -21.40 24.89 10.45
N ALA A 193 -20.88 26.12 10.42
CA ALA A 193 -20.73 27.03 11.54
C ALA A 193 -20.91 28.46 11.02
N GLY A 194 -22.10 29.05 11.16
CA GLY A 194 -22.44 30.32 10.53
C GLY A 194 -22.35 30.24 9.00
N GLU A 195 -21.60 31.16 8.38
CA GLU A 195 -21.32 31.13 6.94
C GLU A 195 -20.23 30.15 6.53
N TYR A 196 -19.49 29.60 7.50
CA TYR A 196 -18.32 28.75 7.25
C TYR A 196 -18.62 27.26 7.33
N VAL A 197 -17.77 26.52 6.66
CA VAL A 197 -17.83 25.06 6.58
C VAL A 197 -16.49 24.44 6.98
N PHE A 198 -16.57 23.44 7.83
CA PHE A 198 -15.46 22.56 8.16
C PHE A 198 -15.68 21.20 7.53
N THR A 199 -14.60 20.47 7.26
CA THR A 199 -14.68 19.13 6.70
C THR A 199 -13.88 18.13 7.55
N VAL A 200 -14.45 16.95 7.71
CA VAL A 200 -13.75 15.80 8.26
C VAL A 200 -13.95 14.62 7.32
N ALA A 201 -12.87 13.93 7.02
CA ALA A 201 -12.91 12.71 6.24
C ALA A 201 -12.49 11.53 7.11
N ALA A 202 -13.23 10.46 6.99
CA ALA A 202 -12.94 9.18 7.63
C ALA A 202 -12.89 8.09 6.57
N SER A 203 -12.13 7.03 6.83
CA SER A 203 -12.09 5.85 5.98
C SER A 203 -11.95 4.60 6.84
N LYS A 204 -12.66 3.56 6.47
CA LYS A 204 -12.61 2.24 7.11
C LYS A 204 -12.20 1.22 6.06
N VAL A 205 -11.30 0.30 6.41
CA VAL A 205 -10.94 -0.81 5.53
C VAL A 205 -12.15 -1.74 5.44
N ALA A 206 -12.72 -1.86 4.25
CA ALA A 206 -13.81 -2.80 3.94
C ALA A 206 -13.24 -4.16 3.50
N PHE A 207 -12.12 -4.14 2.78
CA PHE A 207 -11.38 -5.33 2.36
C PHE A 207 -9.90 -4.98 2.29
N ASP A 208 -9.07 -5.74 3.00
CA ASP A 208 -7.65 -5.44 3.12
C ASP A 208 -6.83 -5.87 1.89
N GLY A 209 -7.28 -6.87 1.13
CA GLY A 209 -6.62 -7.31 -0.10
C GLY A 209 -5.13 -7.57 0.12
N PHE A 210 -4.29 -6.96 -0.72
CA PHE A 210 -2.82 -7.11 -0.64
C PHE A 210 -2.23 -6.64 0.70
N MET A 211 -2.92 -5.78 1.45
CA MET A 211 -2.44 -5.26 2.73
C MET A 211 -2.40 -6.32 3.83
N SER A 212 -3.06 -7.48 3.63
CA SER A 212 -2.92 -8.66 4.51
C SER A 212 -1.47 -9.18 4.55
N VAL A 213 -0.72 -9.01 3.47
CA VAL A 213 0.67 -9.50 3.31
C VAL A 213 1.70 -8.38 3.35
N TYR A 214 1.39 -7.24 2.75
CA TYR A 214 2.34 -6.14 2.54
C TYR A 214 1.72 -4.79 2.84
N THR A 215 2.37 -4.02 3.70
CA THR A 215 2.03 -2.62 3.96
C THR A 215 3.29 -1.79 3.92
N GLU A 216 3.19 -0.59 3.35
CA GLU A 216 4.26 0.41 3.38
C GLU A 216 4.18 1.24 4.67
N GLU A 217 5.30 1.86 5.04
CA GLU A 217 5.32 2.77 6.18
C GLU A 217 4.37 3.95 5.93
N GLY A 218 3.49 4.21 6.88
CA GLY A 218 2.43 5.22 6.75
C GLY A 218 1.09 4.66 6.24
N ASP A 219 1.03 3.36 5.91
CA ASP A 219 -0.24 2.72 5.60
C ASP A 219 -1.08 2.52 6.87
N ASP A 220 -2.26 3.10 6.86
CA ASP A 220 -3.23 2.89 7.94
C ASP A 220 -4.07 1.63 7.68
N LYS A 221 -3.71 0.54 8.36
CA LYS A 221 -4.43 -0.73 8.28
C LYS A 221 -5.84 -0.66 8.86
N LYS A 222 -6.09 0.28 9.77
CA LYS A 222 -7.40 0.40 10.45
C LYS A 222 -8.29 1.45 9.81
N GLY A 223 -7.70 2.36 9.04
CA GLY A 223 -8.37 3.56 8.58
C GLY A 223 -8.58 4.58 9.71
N ASN A 224 -9.01 5.76 9.35
CA ASN A 224 -9.39 6.82 10.28
C ASN A 224 -10.92 6.78 10.44
N VAL A 225 -11.40 6.32 11.57
CA VAL A 225 -12.84 6.15 11.83
C VAL A 225 -13.35 7.36 12.61
N LEU A 226 -14.58 7.79 12.31
CA LEU A 226 -15.27 8.80 13.12
C LEU A 226 -15.51 8.25 14.52
N SER A 227 -15.28 9.07 15.54
CA SER A 227 -15.45 8.70 16.95
C SER A 227 -16.91 8.46 17.35
N GLN A 228 -17.85 9.01 16.57
CA GLN A 228 -19.29 8.86 16.80
C GLN A 228 -20.04 8.75 15.47
N SER A 229 -21.24 8.19 15.51
CA SER A 229 -22.17 8.21 14.39
C SER A 229 -22.70 9.62 14.21
N LEU A 230 -22.64 10.14 12.99
CA LEU A 230 -23.16 11.47 12.64
C LEU A 230 -24.32 11.31 11.68
N GLU A 231 -25.33 12.15 11.84
CA GLU A 231 -26.49 12.25 10.95
C GLU A 231 -26.62 13.68 10.44
N LYS A 232 -27.16 13.84 9.23
CA LYS A 232 -27.41 15.17 8.65
C LYS A 232 -28.39 15.96 9.51
N GLY A 233 -28.04 17.19 9.84
CA GLY A 233 -28.82 18.07 10.71
C GLY A 233 -28.54 17.90 12.20
N MET A 234 -27.66 16.97 12.59
CA MET A 234 -27.25 16.79 13.99
C MET A 234 -26.47 18.02 14.47
N GLU A 235 -26.84 18.57 15.63
CA GLU A 235 -26.08 19.59 16.36
C GLU A 235 -24.86 18.95 17.04
N LEU A 236 -23.73 19.70 17.08
CA LEU A 236 -22.41 19.20 17.55
C LEU A 236 -21.93 19.98 18.78
#